data_8bb3176f39b56e7d412ce7496b330f02
#
_entry.id   8bb3176f39b56e7d412ce7496b330f02
#
_cell.length_a   1.000
_cell.length_b   1.000
_cell.length_c   1.000
_cell.angle_alpha   90.00
_cell.angle_beta   90.00
_cell.angle_gamma   90.00
#
_symmetry.space_group_name_H-M   'P 1'
#
loop_
_entity.id
_entity.type
_entity.pdbx_description
1 polymer ?
#
loop_
_entity_poly.entity_id
_entity_poly.type
_entity_poly.pdbx_seq_one_letter_code
_entity_poly.pdbx_strand_id
1 'polypeptide(L)'
;MGTLVAHFKNVENQLLNVTRIDPGDFGILDGISEVIATTRSESGIQNAAPIGIIRNNRSHGSRGSSGDRICVRLFSGSHTRQNVIETGEIVANIIHDPVMYVESTFGDLDPGMFKHPDNGGCPALKHADAWLLFSCEQSKGNLFELTPVKGVVCNKPVVSVNRGFNAVIESIIHATRYQLKRDPKYLDLIRHYEQIVQVCGGTRENEAILKLKEIMEGLS
;
A
#
# COMPACT_ATOMS: atom_id res chain seq x y z
N MET A 1 -28.39 31.29 -24.74
CA MET A 1 -27.85 31.10 -23.37
C MET A 1 -28.45 29.85 -22.83
N GLY A 2 -27.78 28.73 -22.97
CA GLY A 2 -28.22 27.42 -22.49
C GLY A 2 -27.28 26.95 -21.40
N THR A 3 -27.82 26.85 -20.22
CA THR A 3 -27.14 26.45 -18.97
C THR A 3 -26.74 24.97 -19.05
N LEU A 4 -25.46 24.70 -19.08
CA LEU A 4 -24.92 23.35 -19.00
C LEU A 4 -25.02 22.91 -17.52
N VAL A 5 -26.11 22.22 -17.16
CA VAL A 5 -26.23 21.57 -15.85
C VAL A 5 -25.42 20.28 -15.93
N ALA A 6 -24.25 20.30 -15.34
CA ALA A 6 -23.45 19.10 -15.14
C ALA A 6 -24.20 18.13 -14.21
N HIS A 7 -24.69 17.06 -14.77
CA HIS A 7 -25.21 15.91 -14.02
C HIS A 7 -24.05 15.13 -13.41
N PHE A 8 -23.64 15.49 -12.21
CA PHE A 8 -22.93 14.56 -11.33
C PHE A 8 -23.98 13.64 -10.70
N LYS A 9 -24.45 12.66 -11.46
CA LYS A 9 -25.19 11.54 -10.90
C LYS A 9 -24.19 10.55 -10.34
N ASN A 10 -24.30 10.33 -9.03
CA ASN A 10 -24.00 9.13 -8.25
C ASN A 10 -23.19 8.08 -9.04
N VAL A 11 -21.86 8.04 -8.76
CA VAL A 11 -21.08 6.84 -8.99
C VAL A 11 -21.52 5.85 -7.91
N GLU A 12 -22.63 5.17 -8.14
CA GLU A 12 -22.97 3.96 -7.42
C GLU A 12 -21.77 3.02 -7.57
N ASN A 13 -21.24 2.59 -6.43
CA ASN A 13 -20.23 1.56 -6.33
C ASN A 13 -20.58 0.40 -7.25
N GLN A 14 -19.96 0.29 -8.41
CA GLN A 14 -20.05 -0.91 -9.23
C GLN A 14 -19.35 -2.02 -8.46
N LEU A 15 -20.10 -2.76 -7.67
CA LEU A 15 -19.73 -4.08 -7.17
C LEU A 15 -19.54 -4.96 -8.41
N LEU A 16 -18.30 -5.10 -8.85
CA LEU A 16 -17.94 -6.09 -9.86
C LEU A 16 -18.09 -7.47 -9.22
N ASN A 17 -19.28 -8.05 -9.31
CA ASN A 17 -19.47 -9.48 -9.12
C ASN A 17 -18.85 -10.20 -10.33
N VAL A 18 -17.52 -10.28 -10.37
CA VAL A 18 -16.78 -10.97 -11.42
C VAL A 18 -16.32 -12.29 -10.86
N THR A 19 -16.57 -13.36 -11.60
CA THR A 19 -16.11 -14.74 -11.32
C THR A 19 -14.58 -14.83 -11.17
N ARG A 20 -13.81 -13.80 -11.51
CA ARG A 20 -12.37 -13.69 -11.33
C ARG A 20 -11.98 -12.21 -11.24
N ILE A 21 -11.47 -11.79 -10.09
CA ILE A 21 -10.96 -10.42 -9.87
C ILE A 21 -9.53 -10.37 -10.41
N ASP A 22 -9.25 -9.45 -11.36
CA ASP A 22 -7.89 -9.15 -11.81
C ASP A 22 -7.30 -8.01 -10.96
N PRO A 23 -6.23 -8.24 -10.19
CA PRO A 23 -5.56 -7.18 -9.44
C PRO A 23 -5.06 -6.02 -10.28
N GLY A 24 -4.84 -6.23 -11.59
CA GLY A 24 -4.47 -5.17 -12.52
C GLY A 24 -5.52 -4.07 -12.65
N ASP A 25 -6.79 -4.41 -12.51
CA ASP A 25 -7.90 -3.43 -12.52
C ASP A 25 -7.83 -2.46 -11.32
N PHE A 26 -7.10 -2.84 -10.26
CA PHE A 26 -6.87 -2.07 -9.05
C PHE A 26 -5.47 -1.42 -9.00
N GLY A 27 -4.68 -1.51 -10.08
CA GLY A 27 -3.35 -0.92 -10.15
C GLY A 27 -2.21 -1.83 -9.65
N ILE A 28 -2.47 -3.09 -9.28
CA ILE A 28 -1.45 -4.07 -8.90
C ILE A 28 -0.95 -4.77 -10.16
N LEU A 29 0.10 -4.21 -10.75
CA LEU A 29 0.68 -4.67 -12.02
C LEU A 29 1.73 -5.76 -11.80
N ASP A 30 2.31 -6.26 -12.91
CA ASP A 30 3.42 -7.21 -12.87
C ASP A 30 4.65 -6.58 -12.22
N GLY A 31 5.36 -7.35 -11.40
CA GLY A 31 6.49 -6.89 -10.57
C GLY A 31 6.10 -6.65 -9.11
N ILE A 32 6.57 -5.57 -8.53
CA ILE A 32 6.29 -5.18 -7.14
C ILE A 32 5.49 -3.88 -7.15
N SER A 33 4.29 -3.93 -6.57
CA SER A 33 3.44 -2.76 -6.35
C SER A 33 3.49 -2.36 -4.89
N GLU A 34 3.93 -1.14 -4.60
CA GLU A 34 3.92 -0.59 -3.25
C GLU A 34 2.51 -0.11 -2.89
N VAL A 35 2.00 -0.59 -1.78
CA VAL A 35 0.66 -0.27 -1.27
C VAL A 35 0.71 -0.03 0.23
N ILE A 36 -0.29 0.63 0.80
CA ILE A 36 -0.50 0.62 2.25
C ILE A 36 -1.44 -0.54 2.56
N ALA A 37 -0.91 -1.59 3.18
CA ALA A 37 -1.71 -2.72 3.62
C ALA A 37 -2.41 -2.40 4.92
N THR A 38 -3.69 -2.76 5.01
CA THR A 38 -4.42 -2.75 6.28
C THR A 38 -4.77 -4.16 6.71
N THR A 39 -4.68 -4.40 8.01
CA THR A 39 -5.01 -5.65 8.69
C THR A 39 -5.73 -5.34 9.99
N ARG A 40 -6.27 -6.35 10.65
CA ARG A 40 -6.79 -6.25 12.02
C ARG A 40 -6.41 -7.47 12.83
N SER A 41 -6.25 -7.31 14.14
CA SER A 41 -6.14 -8.45 15.07
C SER A 41 -7.50 -9.15 15.24
N GLU A 42 -7.51 -10.32 15.85
CA GLU A 42 -8.76 -10.98 16.28
C GLU A 42 -9.59 -10.09 17.22
N SER A 43 -8.93 -9.29 18.06
CA SER A 43 -9.60 -8.33 18.95
C SER A 43 -10.14 -7.07 18.22
N GLY A 44 -9.91 -6.95 16.90
CA GLY A 44 -10.40 -5.84 16.09
C GLY A 44 -9.48 -4.62 16.04
N ILE A 45 -8.28 -4.68 16.62
CA ILE A 45 -7.29 -3.57 16.54
C ILE A 45 -6.78 -3.48 15.11
N GLN A 46 -6.93 -2.29 14.52
CA GLN A 46 -6.52 -1.99 13.15
C GLN A 46 -5.02 -1.73 13.08
N ASN A 47 -4.41 -2.11 11.96
CA ASN A 47 -3.02 -1.79 11.65
C ASN A 47 -2.91 -1.41 10.18
N ALA A 48 -2.04 -0.46 9.87
CA ALA A 48 -1.69 -0.06 8.51
C ALA A 48 -0.16 -0.05 8.37
N ALA A 49 0.36 -0.58 7.27
CA ALA A 49 1.80 -0.57 6.99
C ALA A 49 2.06 -0.62 5.48
N PRO A 50 3.08 0.09 4.96
CA PRO A 50 3.53 -0.06 3.59
C PRO A 50 4.10 -1.46 3.35
N ILE A 51 3.70 -2.08 2.25
CA ILE A 51 4.22 -3.36 1.81
C ILE A 51 4.30 -3.43 0.28
N GLY A 52 5.25 -4.22 -0.23
CA GLY A 52 5.33 -4.58 -1.64
C GLY A 52 4.54 -5.85 -1.95
N ILE A 53 3.50 -5.75 -2.76
CA ILE A 53 2.80 -6.91 -3.33
C ILE A 53 3.54 -7.34 -4.59
N ILE A 54 3.92 -8.61 -4.63
CA ILE A 54 4.66 -9.22 -5.73
C ILE A 54 3.66 -9.93 -6.61
N ARG A 55 3.54 -9.52 -7.87
CA ARG A 55 2.74 -10.19 -8.89
C ARG A 55 3.65 -10.72 -10.00
N ASN A 56 3.55 -11.99 -10.31
CA ASN A 56 4.24 -12.62 -11.43
C ASN A 56 3.21 -13.12 -12.43
N ASN A 57 2.95 -12.34 -13.46
CA ASN A 57 2.09 -12.74 -14.56
C ASN A 57 2.90 -13.59 -15.55
N ARG A 58 2.88 -14.91 -15.39
CA ARG A 58 3.55 -15.84 -16.31
C ARG A 58 2.69 -16.11 -17.55
N SER A 59 2.43 -15.09 -18.33
CA SER A 59 1.82 -15.21 -19.65
C SER A 59 2.89 -15.28 -20.74
N HIS A 60 3.83 -16.27 -20.73
CA HIS A 60 4.51 -16.74 -21.95
C HIS A 60 5.43 -17.92 -21.62
N GLY A 61 5.06 -19.09 -22.09
CA GLY A 61 6.04 -20.06 -22.60
C GLY A 61 6.62 -21.14 -21.67
N SER A 62 5.96 -21.59 -20.59
CA SER A 62 6.35 -22.88 -20.01
C SER A 62 5.12 -23.72 -19.65
N ARG A 63 5.07 -24.92 -20.24
CA ARG A 63 4.07 -25.96 -19.97
C ARG A 63 4.12 -26.33 -18.49
N GLY A 64 3.05 -26.00 -17.72
CA GLY A 64 2.88 -26.67 -16.43
C GLY A 64 2.24 -25.93 -15.27
N SER A 65 1.97 -24.63 -15.32
CA SER A 65 1.05 -23.97 -14.37
C SER A 65 0.74 -22.55 -14.87
N SER A 66 -0.36 -22.41 -15.59
CA SER A 66 -0.90 -21.12 -15.99
C SER A 66 -1.67 -20.53 -14.82
N GLY A 67 -1.02 -19.74 -13.97
CA GLY A 67 -1.64 -19.03 -12.88
C GLY A 67 -0.88 -17.76 -12.55
N ASP A 68 -1.60 -16.64 -12.55
CA ASP A 68 -1.14 -15.38 -11.99
C ASP A 68 -0.83 -15.62 -10.51
N ARG A 69 0.44 -15.52 -10.10
CA ARG A 69 0.85 -15.74 -8.73
C ARG A 69 1.04 -14.40 -8.05
N ILE A 70 0.26 -14.18 -6.98
CA ILE A 70 0.33 -12.97 -6.19
C ILE A 70 0.80 -13.37 -4.79
N CYS A 71 1.82 -12.69 -4.28
CA CYS A 71 2.33 -12.98 -2.95
C CYS A 71 2.87 -11.72 -2.26
N VAL A 72 3.08 -11.84 -0.95
CA VAL A 72 3.66 -10.79 -0.11
C VAL A 72 4.68 -11.40 0.84
N ARG A 73 5.69 -10.62 1.23
CA ARG A 73 6.63 -10.98 2.29
C ARG A 73 6.29 -10.24 3.57
N LEU A 74 5.87 -10.98 4.59
CA LEU A 74 5.55 -10.44 5.91
C LEU A 74 6.62 -10.88 6.90
N PHE A 75 7.35 -9.92 7.44
CA PHE A 75 8.49 -10.19 8.33
C PHE A 75 8.03 -10.55 9.75
N SER A 76 8.77 -11.45 10.39
CA SER A 76 8.54 -11.85 11.78
C SER A 76 8.62 -10.64 12.70
N GLY A 77 7.70 -10.56 13.66
CA GLY A 77 7.61 -9.46 14.62
C GLY A 77 6.79 -8.26 14.15
N SER A 78 6.30 -8.23 12.90
CA SER A 78 5.39 -7.18 12.45
C SER A 78 3.94 -7.46 12.83
N HIS A 79 3.19 -6.42 13.20
CA HIS A 79 1.75 -6.51 13.47
C HIS A 79 0.98 -7.03 12.25
N THR A 80 1.37 -6.60 11.04
CA THR A 80 0.76 -7.08 9.79
C THR A 80 0.85 -8.59 9.67
N ARG A 81 2.03 -9.19 9.94
CA ARG A 81 2.19 -10.64 9.88
C ARG A 81 1.37 -11.37 10.94
N GLN A 82 1.39 -10.86 12.17
CA GLN A 82 0.60 -11.44 13.26
C GLN A 82 -0.89 -11.43 12.91
N ASN A 83 -1.42 -10.30 12.50
CA ASN A 83 -2.82 -10.14 12.13
C ASN A 83 -3.22 -11.06 10.96
N VAL A 84 -2.36 -11.19 9.95
CA VAL A 84 -2.61 -12.10 8.80
C VAL A 84 -2.63 -13.56 9.24
N ILE A 85 -1.76 -13.97 10.17
CA ILE A 85 -1.78 -15.33 10.71
C ILE A 85 -3.08 -15.59 11.49
N GLU A 86 -3.56 -14.61 12.26
CA GLU A 86 -4.76 -14.72 13.07
C GLU A 86 -6.04 -14.71 12.23
N THR A 87 -6.12 -13.83 11.22
CA THR A 87 -7.39 -13.56 10.50
C THR A 87 -7.42 -14.11 9.08
N GLY A 88 -6.27 -14.41 8.48
CA GLY A 88 -6.19 -14.83 7.08
C GLY A 88 -6.51 -13.73 6.07
N GLU A 89 -6.58 -12.46 6.48
CA GLU A 89 -7.03 -11.36 5.62
C GLU A 89 -6.03 -10.21 5.57
N ILE A 90 -5.92 -9.57 4.39
CA ILE A 90 -5.19 -8.33 4.17
C ILE A 90 -5.89 -7.49 3.11
N VAL A 91 -5.95 -6.18 3.29
CA VAL A 91 -6.43 -5.25 2.26
C VAL A 91 -5.25 -4.45 1.73
N ALA A 92 -5.04 -4.48 0.43
CA ALA A 92 -4.14 -3.58 -0.28
C ALA A 92 -4.88 -2.28 -0.60
N ASN A 93 -4.40 -1.15 -0.11
CA ASN A 93 -4.92 0.17 -0.44
C ASN A 93 -3.96 0.88 -1.38
N ILE A 94 -4.44 1.25 -2.55
CA ILE A 94 -3.70 2.01 -3.56
C ILE A 94 -3.90 3.49 -3.24
N ILE A 95 -2.83 4.16 -2.88
CA ILE A 95 -2.84 5.55 -2.38
C ILE A 95 -1.67 6.30 -2.98
N HIS A 96 -1.93 7.51 -3.48
CA HIS A 96 -0.89 8.42 -4.00
C HIS A 96 -0.63 9.58 -3.03
N ASP A 97 -0.49 9.27 -1.75
CA ASP A 97 -0.16 10.24 -0.70
C ASP A 97 1.13 9.81 0.04
N PRO A 98 2.28 10.46 -0.25
CA PRO A 98 3.56 10.06 0.35
C PRO A 98 3.61 10.32 1.87
N VAL A 99 2.80 11.24 2.41
CA VAL A 99 2.72 11.49 3.85
C VAL A 99 2.12 10.28 4.57
N MET A 100 1.07 9.69 4.00
CA MET A 100 0.47 8.47 4.56
C MET A 100 1.45 7.28 4.59
N TYR A 101 2.35 7.17 3.59
CA TYR A 101 3.41 6.16 3.63
C TYR A 101 4.38 6.38 4.78
N VAL A 102 4.76 7.63 5.08
CA VAL A 102 5.61 7.93 6.25
C VAL A 102 4.85 7.61 7.55
N GLU A 103 3.64 8.11 7.70
CA GLU A 103 2.83 7.92 8.91
C GLU A 103 2.59 6.45 9.22
N SER A 104 2.13 5.68 8.22
CA SER A 104 1.84 4.24 8.40
C SER A 104 3.09 3.36 8.55
N THR A 105 4.29 3.89 8.28
CA THR A 105 5.56 3.16 8.51
C THR A 105 6.01 3.26 9.96
N PHE A 106 5.88 4.42 10.58
CA PHE A 106 6.51 4.73 11.86
C PHE A 106 5.52 4.93 13.01
N GLY A 107 4.21 4.84 12.73
CA GLY A 107 3.16 5.03 13.72
C GLY A 107 1.86 4.38 13.31
N ASP A 108 0.90 4.44 14.22
CA ASP A 108 -0.47 4.00 13.96
C ASP A 108 -1.26 5.15 13.33
N LEU A 109 -2.03 4.85 12.29
CA LEU A 109 -2.95 5.81 11.70
C LEU A 109 -4.15 6.05 12.62
N ASP A 110 -4.71 7.27 12.56
CA ASP A 110 -5.95 7.58 13.28
C ASP A 110 -7.07 6.58 12.92
N PRO A 111 -7.78 6.01 13.92
CA PRO A 111 -8.87 5.07 13.65
C PRO A 111 -9.95 5.62 12.73
N GLY A 112 -10.15 6.94 12.71
CA GLY A 112 -11.07 7.62 11.80
C GLY A 112 -10.68 7.52 10.33
N MET A 113 -9.45 7.15 9.99
CA MET A 113 -8.99 6.96 8.60
C MET A 113 -9.42 5.62 8.00
N PHE A 114 -9.87 4.68 8.82
CA PHE A 114 -10.30 3.37 8.36
C PHE A 114 -11.79 3.36 8.00
N LYS A 115 -12.10 2.59 6.96
CA LYS A 115 -13.44 2.28 6.50
C LYS A 115 -13.71 0.81 6.74
N HIS A 116 -14.69 0.53 7.59
CA HIS A 116 -15.08 -0.85 7.88
C HIS A 116 -16.05 -1.36 6.80
N PRO A 117 -15.88 -2.58 6.32
CA PRO A 117 -16.94 -3.25 5.56
C PRO A 117 -18.11 -3.58 6.48
N ASP A 118 -19.33 -3.62 5.93
CA ASP A 118 -20.58 -3.81 6.66
C ASP A 118 -20.61 -5.11 7.50
N ASN A 119 -19.74 -6.07 7.23
CA ASN A 119 -19.69 -7.38 7.89
C ASN A 119 -18.50 -7.56 8.85
N GLY A 120 -17.86 -6.49 9.29
CA GLY A 120 -16.77 -6.57 10.28
C GLY A 120 -15.47 -7.21 9.78
N GLY A 121 -15.23 -7.32 8.47
CA GLY A 121 -13.99 -7.81 7.87
C GLY A 121 -12.80 -6.84 8.00
N CYS A 122 -11.69 -7.18 7.36
CA CYS A 122 -10.48 -6.36 7.36
C CYS A 122 -10.77 -4.95 6.78
N PRO A 123 -10.39 -3.85 7.46
CA PRO A 123 -10.72 -2.51 7.05
C PRO A 123 -9.92 -2.03 5.84
N ALA A 124 -10.51 -1.17 5.02
CA ALA A 124 -9.82 -0.39 4.01
C ALA A 124 -9.57 1.05 4.48
N LEU A 125 -8.69 1.80 3.82
CA LEU A 125 -8.50 3.22 4.07
C LEU A 125 -9.55 4.06 3.31
N LYS A 126 -10.07 5.09 3.96
CA LYS A 126 -11.14 5.96 3.39
C LYS A 126 -10.71 6.70 2.13
N HIS A 127 -9.45 7.11 2.08
CA HIS A 127 -8.90 7.94 1.00
C HIS A 127 -8.13 7.12 -0.05
N ALA A 128 -8.27 5.79 -0.05
CA ALA A 128 -7.69 4.96 -1.09
C ALA A 128 -8.38 5.22 -2.44
N ASP A 129 -7.59 5.36 -3.51
CA ASP A 129 -8.08 5.43 -4.88
C ASP A 129 -8.71 4.11 -5.33
N ALA A 130 -8.13 3.02 -4.86
CA ALA A 130 -8.69 1.67 -4.96
C ALA A 130 -8.25 0.85 -3.75
N TRP A 131 -9.01 -0.18 -3.43
CA TRP A 131 -8.60 -1.18 -2.45
C TRP A 131 -9.01 -2.58 -2.89
N LEU A 132 -8.21 -3.56 -2.50
CA LEU A 132 -8.42 -4.97 -2.82
C LEU A 132 -8.17 -5.83 -1.59
N LEU A 133 -9.21 -6.55 -1.15
CA LEU A 133 -9.13 -7.56 -0.09
C LEU A 133 -8.59 -8.87 -0.67
N PHE A 134 -7.64 -9.44 0.03
CA PHE A 134 -7.10 -10.76 -0.24
C PHE A 134 -7.34 -11.70 0.94
N SER A 135 -7.61 -12.96 0.65
CA SER A 135 -7.33 -14.05 1.58
C SER A 135 -5.85 -14.40 1.48
N CYS A 136 -5.26 -14.76 2.62
CA CYS A 136 -3.83 -15.00 2.76
C CYS A 136 -3.56 -16.40 3.28
N GLU A 137 -2.67 -17.13 2.61
CA GLU A 137 -2.18 -18.42 3.07
C GLU A 137 -0.66 -18.39 3.17
N GLN A 138 -0.11 -18.83 4.30
CA GLN A 138 1.33 -18.93 4.45
C GLN A 138 1.88 -20.05 3.56
N SER A 139 2.79 -19.71 2.65
CA SER A 139 3.42 -20.65 1.74
C SER A 139 4.74 -21.19 2.31
N LYS A 140 5.76 -20.34 2.49
CA LYS A 140 7.07 -20.74 3.03
C LYS A 140 7.75 -19.58 3.75
N GLY A 141 8.11 -19.79 5.01
CA GLY A 141 8.81 -18.79 5.82
C GLY A 141 8.00 -17.50 5.95
N ASN A 142 8.50 -16.41 5.40
CA ASN A 142 7.85 -15.11 5.41
C ASN A 142 6.99 -14.83 4.16
N LEU A 143 6.85 -15.79 3.26
CA LEU A 143 6.08 -15.64 2.03
C LEU A 143 4.65 -16.12 2.24
N PHE A 144 3.69 -15.28 1.87
CA PHE A 144 2.25 -15.54 1.89
C PHE A 144 1.70 -15.43 0.47
N GLU A 145 0.88 -16.39 0.06
CA GLU A 145 0.11 -16.34 -1.19
C GLU A 145 -1.18 -15.57 -0.96
N LEU A 146 -1.54 -14.76 -1.96
CA LEU A 146 -2.69 -13.86 -1.91
C LEU A 146 -3.71 -14.28 -2.97
N THR A 147 -4.95 -14.47 -2.54
CA THR A 147 -6.08 -14.73 -3.44
C THR A 147 -7.06 -13.55 -3.36
N PRO A 148 -7.35 -12.85 -4.47
CA PRO A 148 -8.28 -11.73 -4.49
C PRO A 148 -9.68 -12.20 -4.10
N VAL A 149 -10.34 -11.45 -3.19
CA VAL A 149 -11.69 -11.77 -2.67
C VAL A 149 -12.70 -10.73 -3.10
N LYS A 150 -12.40 -9.44 -2.87
CA LYS A 150 -13.30 -8.32 -3.13
C LYS A 150 -12.49 -7.05 -3.27
N GLY A 151 -12.91 -6.15 -4.15
CA GLY A 151 -12.27 -4.84 -4.28
C GLY A 151 -13.22 -3.76 -4.78
N VAL A 152 -12.81 -2.51 -4.61
CA VAL A 152 -13.51 -1.33 -5.10
C VAL A 152 -12.48 -0.36 -5.69
N VAL A 153 -12.76 0.15 -6.87
CA VAL A 153 -12.07 1.29 -7.45
C VAL A 153 -12.90 2.53 -7.11
N CYS A 154 -12.38 3.37 -6.22
CA CYS A 154 -13.06 4.60 -5.76
C CYS A 154 -12.84 5.76 -6.73
N ASN A 155 -11.60 5.90 -7.21
CA ASN A 155 -11.20 6.90 -8.18
C ASN A 155 -10.34 6.24 -9.28
N LYS A 156 -10.33 6.83 -10.47
CA LYS A 156 -9.37 6.49 -11.52
C LYS A 156 -8.41 7.67 -11.68
N PRO A 157 -7.36 7.78 -10.85
CA PRO A 157 -6.46 8.90 -10.93
C PRO A 157 -5.71 8.88 -12.27
N VAL A 158 -5.67 10.03 -12.94
CA VAL A 158 -4.71 10.27 -14.02
C VAL A 158 -3.47 10.85 -13.37
N VAL A 159 -2.51 9.99 -13.02
CA VAL A 159 -1.30 10.36 -12.29
C VAL A 159 -0.09 10.22 -13.22
N SER A 160 0.69 11.29 -13.36
CA SER A 160 1.98 11.24 -14.04
C SER A 160 3.04 10.60 -13.12
N VAL A 161 4.10 10.05 -13.72
CA VAL A 161 5.25 9.58 -12.95
C VAL A 161 5.88 10.75 -12.19
N ASN A 162 5.93 10.67 -10.86
CA ASN A 162 6.56 11.66 -9.99
C ASN A 162 7.82 11.05 -9.34
N ARG A 163 9.00 11.53 -9.76
CA ARG A 163 10.27 11.08 -9.20
C ARG A 163 10.42 11.43 -7.72
N GLY A 164 9.82 12.53 -7.29
CA GLY A 164 9.80 12.93 -5.87
C GLY A 164 9.05 11.92 -5.02
N PHE A 165 7.87 11.45 -5.47
CA PHE A 165 7.11 10.41 -4.77
C PHE A 165 7.95 9.13 -4.61
N ASN A 166 8.55 8.64 -5.68
CA ASN A 166 9.40 7.45 -5.62
C ASN A 166 10.61 7.65 -4.69
N ALA A 167 11.21 8.84 -4.67
CA ALA A 167 12.30 9.16 -3.76
C ALA A 167 11.87 9.19 -2.29
N VAL A 168 10.63 9.58 -1.97
CA VAL A 168 10.08 9.44 -0.62
C VAL A 168 9.99 7.97 -0.22
N ILE A 169 9.46 7.10 -1.09
CA ILE A 169 9.36 5.66 -0.81
C ILE A 169 10.75 5.06 -0.52
N GLU A 170 11.75 5.36 -1.35
CA GLU A 170 13.13 4.90 -1.12
C GLU A 170 13.71 5.43 0.19
N SER A 171 13.43 6.69 0.54
CA SER A 171 13.88 7.28 1.81
C SER A 171 13.28 6.55 3.02
N ILE A 172 12.01 6.18 2.98
CA ILE A 172 11.33 5.39 4.03
C ILE A 172 12.02 4.02 4.18
N ILE A 173 12.28 3.32 3.06
CA ILE A 173 12.96 2.03 3.05
C ILE A 173 14.35 2.13 3.70
N HIS A 174 15.10 3.19 3.41
CA HIS A 174 16.41 3.39 4.02
C HIS A 174 16.32 3.80 5.49
N ALA A 175 15.32 4.57 5.87
CA ALA A 175 15.08 4.96 7.27
C ALA A 175 14.77 3.73 8.15
N THR A 176 13.93 2.83 7.69
CA THR A 176 13.67 1.57 8.42
C THR A 176 14.91 0.69 8.53
N ARG A 177 15.74 0.63 7.49
CA ARG A 177 17.03 -0.10 7.53
C ARG A 177 18.03 0.54 8.50
N TYR A 178 18.08 1.88 8.54
CA TYR A 178 18.91 2.59 9.51
C TYR A 178 18.45 2.31 10.94
N GLN A 179 17.15 2.35 11.18
CA GLN A 179 16.59 2.03 12.49
C GLN A 179 16.98 0.64 12.99
N LEU A 180 17.03 -0.35 12.09
CA LEU A 180 17.39 -1.73 12.43
C LEU A 180 18.90 -1.96 12.55
N LYS A 181 19.72 -1.35 11.68
CA LYS A 181 21.14 -1.70 11.51
C LYS A 181 22.11 -0.65 12.03
N ARG A 182 21.64 0.59 12.22
CA ARG A 182 22.45 1.76 12.63
C ARG A 182 23.68 2.03 11.73
N ASP A 183 23.65 1.56 10.47
CA ASP A 183 24.71 1.79 9.50
C ASP A 183 24.55 3.17 8.83
N PRO A 184 25.55 4.09 8.99
CA PRO A 184 25.49 5.47 8.48
C PRO A 184 25.23 5.60 6.98
N LYS A 185 25.58 4.58 6.18
CA LYS A 185 25.33 4.59 4.73
C LYS A 185 23.86 4.83 4.38
N TYR A 186 22.93 4.40 5.23
CA TYR A 186 21.50 4.63 4.99
C TYR A 186 21.12 6.10 5.18
N LEU A 187 21.80 6.84 6.06
CA LEU A 187 21.59 8.29 6.19
C LEU A 187 22.07 9.04 4.94
N ASP A 188 23.18 8.60 4.34
CA ASP A 188 23.68 9.20 3.10
C ASP A 188 22.74 8.96 1.93
N LEU A 189 22.12 7.76 1.85
CA LEU A 189 21.10 7.45 0.87
C LEU A 189 19.84 8.30 1.08
N ILE A 190 19.38 8.47 2.31
CA ILE A 190 18.22 9.34 2.63
C ILE A 190 18.52 10.79 2.18
N ARG A 191 19.71 11.34 2.46
CA ARG A 191 20.11 12.66 1.99
C ARG A 191 20.12 12.79 0.47
N HIS A 192 20.59 11.74 -0.22
CA HIS A 192 20.55 11.69 -1.69
C HIS A 192 19.10 11.78 -2.23
N TYR A 193 18.20 10.97 -1.70
CA TYR A 193 16.79 11.00 -2.12
C TYR A 193 16.07 12.29 -1.72
N GLU A 194 16.42 12.89 -0.58
CA GLU A 194 15.93 14.22 -0.19
C GLU A 194 16.24 15.28 -1.27
N GLN A 195 17.45 15.27 -1.84
CA GLN A 195 17.80 16.18 -2.94
C GLN A 195 16.92 15.97 -4.17
N ILE A 196 16.56 14.72 -4.48
CA ILE A 196 15.63 14.41 -5.58
C ILE A 196 14.23 14.96 -5.28
N VAL A 197 13.75 14.82 -4.04
CA VAL A 197 12.46 15.38 -3.62
C VAL A 197 12.45 16.90 -3.73
N GLN A 198 13.51 17.59 -3.30
CA GLN A 198 13.63 19.04 -3.40
C GLN A 198 13.52 19.56 -4.85
N VAL A 199 14.00 18.79 -5.83
CA VAL A 199 13.98 19.18 -7.25
C VAL A 199 12.70 18.75 -7.96
N CYS A 200 12.19 17.55 -7.66
CA CYS A 200 11.14 16.92 -8.44
C CYS A 200 9.81 16.75 -7.68
N GLY A 201 9.84 16.87 -6.36
CA GLY A 201 8.64 16.72 -5.51
C GLY A 201 7.80 17.99 -5.48
N GLY A 202 6.50 17.80 -5.26
CA GLY A 202 5.56 18.86 -4.95
C GLY A 202 5.46 19.13 -3.44
N THR A 203 4.39 19.80 -3.04
CA THR A 203 4.16 20.17 -1.63
C THR A 203 4.08 18.94 -0.73
N ARG A 204 3.38 17.88 -1.16
CA ARG A 204 3.17 16.67 -0.34
C ARG A 204 4.44 15.84 -0.17
N GLU A 205 5.25 15.71 -1.22
CA GLU A 205 6.52 15.00 -1.12
C GLU A 205 7.51 15.72 -0.20
N ASN A 206 7.55 17.07 -0.27
CA ASN A 206 8.37 17.88 0.64
C ASN A 206 7.88 17.78 2.09
N GLU A 207 6.56 17.80 2.34
CA GLU A 207 5.99 17.57 3.66
C GLU A 207 6.37 16.18 4.21
N ALA A 208 6.29 15.13 3.38
CA ALA A 208 6.65 13.77 3.75
C ALA A 208 8.12 13.63 4.17
N ILE A 209 9.04 14.26 3.43
CA ILE A 209 10.47 14.24 3.79
C ILE A 209 10.75 15.02 5.08
N LEU A 210 10.10 16.17 5.30
CA LEU A 210 10.24 16.91 6.55
C LEU A 210 9.78 16.06 7.74
N LYS A 211 8.61 15.43 7.62
CA LYS A 211 8.08 14.54 8.67
C LYS A 211 9.00 13.33 8.92
N LEU A 212 9.57 12.73 7.87
CA LEU A 212 10.54 11.65 8.02
C LEU A 212 11.77 12.09 8.79
N LYS A 213 12.28 13.30 8.53
CA LYS A 213 13.45 13.86 9.25
C LYS A 213 13.15 14.06 10.73
N GLU A 214 12.01 14.65 11.08
CA GLU A 214 11.58 14.83 12.47
C GLU A 214 11.53 13.50 13.22
N ILE A 215 10.97 12.45 12.59
CA ILE A 215 10.94 11.09 13.15
C ILE A 215 12.35 10.56 13.36
N MET A 216 13.23 10.72 12.37
CA MET A 216 14.61 10.22 12.44
C MET A 216 15.45 10.94 13.51
N GLU A 217 15.25 12.24 13.72
CA GLU A 217 15.89 13.01 14.78
C GLU A 217 15.44 12.52 16.18
N GLY A 218 14.17 12.17 16.33
CA GLY A 218 13.65 11.58 17.58
C GLY A 218 14.16 10.16 17.87
N LEU A 219 14.76 9.49 16.89
CA LEU A 219 15.34 8.14 17.02
C LEU A 219 16.86 8.16 17.29
N SER A 220 17.50 9.33 17.24
CA SER A 220 18.95 9.55 17.49
C SER A 220 19.19 9.62 18.98
#